data_451e8e9cc92c6ac0c46dcd789c01a7cb
#
_entry.id   451e8e9cc92c6ac0c46dcd789c01a7cb
#
_cell.length_a   1.000
_cell.length_b   1.000
_cell.length_c   1.000
_cell.angle_alpha   90.00
_cell.angle_beta   90.00
_cell.angle_gamma   90.00
#
_symmetry.space_group_name_H-M   'P 1'
#
loop_
_entity.id
_entity.type
_entity.pdbx_description
1 polymer ?
#
loop_
_entity_poly.entity_id
_entity_poly.type
_entity_poly.pdbx_seq_one_letter_code
_entity_poly.pdbx_strand_id
1 'polypeptide(L)'
;NYQNISITIEKDSFTVNNKNLFTNTADYDCQITLTLDGKRIAASTIELAVEPLSQQTYQLPRWKYQTPWSTEEPWKVTAAGEYVVTVSFVLKEDTLWAKRGHEVAFGQGIYEIEAVEQPVQTYLKITQGTYNLGVKGEHFEVLFDKGGKGLVSYVYGGKEMIKAIPKPNFWRAP
;
A
#
# COMPACT_ATOMS: atom_id res chain seq x y z
N ASN A 1 3.51 18.67 -2.54
CA ASN A 1 2.48 18.75 -3.60
C ASN A 1 1.57 19.92 -3.31
N TYR A 2 1.48 20.85 -4.28
CA TYR A 2 0.53 21.95 -4.22
C TYR A 2 -0.79 21.46 -4.84
N GLN A 3 -1.72 21.02 -3.96
CA GLN A 3 -3.08 20.67 -4.36
C GLN A 3 -4.06 21.72 -3.83
N ASN A 4 -4.91 22.23 -4.69
CA ASN A 4 -5.96 23.15 -4.29
C ASN A 4 -7.12 22.48 -3.56
N ILE A 5 -7.20 21.16 -3.64
CA ILE A 5 -8.11 20.33 -2.85
C ILE A 5 -7.23 19.44 -1.97
N SER A 6 -7.36 19.56 -0.66
CA SER A 6 -6.69 18.65 0.27
C SER A 6 -7.70 17.67 0.86
N ILE A 7 -7.26 16.42 0.99
CA ILE A 7 -8.10 15.31 1.42
C ILE A 7 -7.40 14.66 2.61
N THR A 8 -8.09 14.57 3.73
CA THR A 8 -7.64 13.85 4.92
C THR A 8 -8.57 12.67 5.13
N ILE A 9 -8.02 11.48 5.26
CA ILE A 9 -8.78 10.25 5.47
C ILE A 9 -8.59 9.83 6.92
N GLU A 10 -9.70 9.65 7.62
CA GLU A 10 -9.77 9.13 8.97
C GLU A 10 -10.52 7.80 8.94
N LYS A 11 -10.53 7.11 10.04
CA LYS A 11 -11.00 5.72 10.22
C LYS A 11 -12.08 5.23 9.23
N ASP A 12 -13.22 5.91 9.12
CA ASP A 12 -14.36 5.52 8.28
C ASP A 12 -14.89 6.68 7.44
N SER A 13 -14.19 7.80 7.48
CA SER A 13 -14.60 9.05 6.85
C SER A 13 -13.42 9.73 6.16
N PHE A 14 -13.73 10.71 5.32
CA PHE A 14 -12.72 11.59 4.74
C PHE A 14 -13.24 13.03 4.70
N THR A 15 -12.32 13.96 4.94
CA THR A 15 -12.59 15.39 4.90
C THR A 15 -11.96 15.98 3.65
N VAL A 16 -12.77 16.67 2.87
CA VAL A 16 -12.36 17.44 1.70
C VAL A 16 -12.30 18.91 2.06
N ASN A 17 -11.13 19.52 1.91
CA ASN A 17 -10.94 20.95 2.08
C ASN A 17 -10.65 21.57 0.72
N ASN A 18 -11.61 22.34 0.20
CA ASN A 18 -11.52 23.03 -1.08
C ASN A 18 -10.88 24.40 -0.89
N LYS A 19 -9.64 24.53 -1.30
CA LYS A 19 -8.87 25.80 -1.24
C LYS A 19 -8.99 26.63 -2.52
N ASN A 20 -9.74 26.17 -3.52
CA ASN A 20 -10.04 26.97 -4.70
C ASN A 20 -10.80 28.22 -4.30
N LEU A 21 -10.55 29.32 -5.00
CA LEU A 21 -11.23 30.60 -4.78
C LEU A 21 -12.61 30.65 -5.44
N PHE A 22 -12.79 29.94 -6.57
CA PHE A 22 -13.98 30.07 -7.41
C PHE A 22 -14.55 28.74 -7.90
N THR A 23 -13.81 27.63 -7.77
CA THR A 23 -14.17 26.32 -8.34
C THR A 23 -14.78 25.43 -7.26
N ASN A 24 -15.99 24.93 -7.48
CA ASN A 24 -16.63 23.94 -6.64
C ASN A 24 -16.06 22.53 -6.94
N THR A 25 -16.01 21.65 -5.96
CA THR A 25 -15.57 20.27 -6.22
C THR A 25 -16.55 19.48 -7.08
N ALA A 26 -17.80 19.93 -7.23
CA ALA A 26 -18.77 19.36 -8.15
C ALA A 26 -18.33 19.38 -9.63
N ASP A 27 -17.35 20.21 -9.99
CA ASP A 27 -16.76 20.25 -11.34
C ASP A 27 -15.84 19.06 -11.63
N TYR A 28 -15.57 18.22 -10.63
CA TYR A 28 -14.73 17.03 -10.72
C TYR A 28 -15.51 15.76 -10.39
N ASP A 29 -15.08 14.62 -10.93
CA ASP A 29 -15.51 13.30 -10.45
C ASP A 29 -14.66 12.92 -9.23
N CYS A 30 -15.31 12.54 -8.13
CA CYS A 30 -14.62 12.00 -6.97
C CYS A 30 -14.57 10.47 -7.09
N GLN A 31 -13.38 9.92 -7.27
CA GLN A 31 -13.13 8.49 -7.34
C GLN A 31 -12.54 8.01 -6.03
N ILE A 32 -13.10 6.93 -5.49
CA ILE A 32 -12.61 6.29 -4.27
C ILE A 32 -12.21 4.87 -4.62
N THR A 33 -10.96 4.52 -4.39
CA THR A 33 -10.42 3.18 -4.65
C THR A 33 -9.89 2.56 -3.36
N LEU A 34 -10.04 1.24 -3.26
CA LEU A 34 -9.45 0.43 -2.20
C LEU A 34 -8.50 -0.57 -2.82
N THR A 35 -7.27 -0.61 -2.33
CA THR A 35 -6.29 -1.64 -2.68
C THR A 35 -5.94 -2.47 -1.46
N LEU A 36 -5.58 -3.73 -1.70
CA LEU A 36 -4.97 -4.64 -0.72
C LEU A 36 -3.63 -5.08 -1.32
N ASP A 37 -2.54 -4.83 -0.59
CA ASP A 37 -1.17 -5.13 -1.03
C ASP A 37 -0.89 -4.62 -2.46
N GLY A 38 -1.34 -3.39 -2.76
CA GLY A 38 -1.22 -2.74 -4.06
C GLY A 38 -2.21 -3.23 -5.14
N LYS A 39 -3.01 -4.27 -4.89
CA LYS A 39 -4.01 -4.76 -5.84
C LYS A 39 -5.36 -4.11 -5.58
N ARG A 40 -5.96 -3.46 -6.59
CA ARG A 40 -7.28 -2.85 -6.48
C ARG A 40 -8.35 -3.92 -6.26
N ILE A 41 -9.09 -3.81 -5.16
CA ILE A 41 -10.18 -4.72 -4.78
C ILE A 41 -11.56 -4.08 -4.85
N ALA A 42 -11.65 -2.74 -4.73
CA ALA A 42 -12.91 -2.02 -4.89
C ALA A 42 -12.68 -0.62 -5.49
N ALA A 43 -13.70 -0.08 -6.13
CA ALA A 43 -13.74 1.31 -6.60
C ALA A 43 -15.19 1.82 -6.62
N SER A 44 -15.34 3.11 -6.38
CA SER A 44 -16.62 3.84 -6.48
C SER A 44 -16.36 5.23 -7.02
N THR A 45 -17.30 5.78 -7.78
CA THR A 45 -17.32 7.20 -8.15
C THR A 45 -18.53 7.82 -7.48
N ILE A 46 -18.32 8.94 -6.82
CA ILE A 46 -19.36 9.68 -6.11
C ILE A 46 -19.33 11.15 -6.54
N GLU A 47 -20.47 11.82 -6.45
CA GLU A 47 -20.55 13.25 -6.66
C GLU A 47 -20.45 13.98 -5.33
N LEU A 48 -19.55 14.93 -5.24
CA LEU A 48 -19.34 15.77 -4.06
C LEU A 48 -19.33 17.24 -4.45
N ALA A 49 -20.01 18.04 -3.66
CA ALA A 49 -20.08 19.48 -3.83
C ALA A 49 -19.57 20.18 -2.56
N VAL A 50 -18.31 20.60 -2.58
CA VAL A 50 -17.72 21.42 -1.54
C VAL A 50 -17.43 22.79 -2.13
N GLU A 51 -18.08 23.80 -1.54
CA GLU A 51 -17.94 25.19 -1.98
C GLU A 51 -16.49 25.68 -1.89
N PRO A 52 -16.12 26.69 -2.69
CA PRO A 52 -14.84 27.35 -2.56
C PRO A 52 -14.56 27.80 -1.11
N LEU A 53 -13.30 27.68 -0.69
CA LEU A 53 -12.82 28.08 0.65
C LEU A 53 -13.58 27.42 1.81
N SER A 54 -14.16 26.24 1.58
CA SER A 54 -14.88 25.49 2.59
C SER A 54 -14.39 24.05 2.73
N GLN A 55 -14.84 23.37 3.78
CA GLN A 55 -14.54 21.98 4.01
C GLN A 55 -15.79 21.19 4.38
N GLN A 56 -15.81 19.91 4.01
CA GLN A 56 -16.89 19.00 4.35
C GLN A 56 -16.37 17.58 4.54
N THR A 57 -16.98 16.86 5.50
CA THR A 57 -16.64 15.47 5.81
C THR A 57 -17.70 14.54 5.25
N TYR A 58 -17.24 13.44 4.66
CA TYR A 58 -18.05 12.40 4.04
C TYR A 58 -17.67 11.03 4.61
N GLN A 59 -18.62 10.11 4.61
CA GLN A 59 -18.37 8.73 4.99
C GLN A 59 -17.73 7.96 3.81
N LEU A 60 -16.79 7.08 4.11
CA LEU A 60 -16.26 6.14 3.13
C LEU A 60 -17.35 5.17 2.66
N PRO A 61 -17.36 4.79 1.37
CA PRO A 61 -18.34 3.85 0.86
C PRO A 61 -18.24 2.50 1.59
N ARG A 62 -19.38 1.90 1.86
CA ARG A 62 -19.47 0.52 2.35
C ARG A 62 -19.53 -0.41 1.15
N TRP A 63 -18.43 -1.02 0.80
CA TRP A 63 -18.41 -2.04 -0.24
C TRP A 63 -18.90 -3.38 0.31
N LYS A 64 -19.31 -4.30 -0.58
CA LYS A 64 -19.72 -5.66 -0.21
C LYS A 64 -18.56 -6.48 0.40
N TYR A 65 -17.34 -6.05 0.19
CA TYR A 65 -16.16 -6.64 0.82
C TYR A 65 -16.05 -6.11 2.25
N GLN A 66 -15.62 -6.99 3.16
CA GLN A 66 -15.30 -6.58 4.53
C GLN A 66 -14.10 -5.66 4.48
N THR A 67 -14.33 -4.40 4.74
CA THR A 67 -13.27 -3.39 4.79
C THR A 67 -12.90 -3.14 6.24
N PRO A 68 -11.66 -2.70 6.55
CA PRO A 68 -11.22 -2.45 7.92
C PRO A 68 -12.14 -1.52 8.72
N TRP A 69 -12.89 -0.67 8.05
CA TRP A 69 -13.80 0.31 8.67
C TRP A 69 -15.28 -0.08 8.59
N SER A 70 -15.65 -1.14 7.87
CA SER A 70 -17.07 -1.48 7.63
C SER A 70 -17.66 -2.44 8.63
N THR A 71 -16.88 -2.98 9.55
CA THR A 71 -17.31 -3.98 10.53
C THR A 71 -17.26 -3.41 11.94
N GLU A 72 -18.32 -3.62 12.71
CA GLU A 72 -18.28 -3.46 14.17
C GLU A 72 -17.26 -4.44 14.80
N GLU A 73 -16.79 -5.40 14.03
CA GLU A 73 -15.85 -6.46 14.42
C GLU A 73 -14.67 -6.49 13.42
N PRO A 74 -13.65 -5.63 13.59
CA PRO A 74 -12.49 -5.55 12.67
C PRO A 74 -11.74 -6.88 12.46
N TRP A 75 -11.83 -7.79 13.41
CA TRP A 75 -11.21 -9.13 13.33
C TRP A 75 -11.89 -10.10 12.35
N LYS A 76 -13.05 -9.75 11.82
CA LYS A 76 -13.70 -10.53 10.75
C LYS A 76 -13.25 -10.15 9.34
N VAL A 77 -12.31 -9.22 9.21
CA VAL A 77 -11.65 -8.95 7.92
C VAL A 77 -10.86 -10.18 7.52
N THR A 78 -11.25 -10.77 6.41
CA THR A 78 -10.81 -12.11 6.01
C THR A 78 -9.39 -12.17 5.42
N ALA A 79 -8.77 -11.05 5.15
CA ALA A 79 -7.41 -10.99 4.60
C ALA A 79 -6.54 -10.03 5.41
N ALA A 80 -5.42 -10.53 5.91
CA ALA A 80 -4.35 -9.69 6.42
C ALA A 80 -3.65 -8.98 5.27
N GLY A 81 -3.06 -7.84 5.52
CA GLY A 81 -2.33 -7.06 4.54
C GLY A 81 -2.50 -5.55 4.71
N GLU A 82 -1.88 -4.80 3.82
CA GLU A 82 -1.98 -3.35 3.77
C GLU A 82 -3.17 -2.94 2.90
N TYR A 83 -4.16 -2.31 3.52
CA TYR A 83 -5.28 -1.69 2.82
C TYR A 83 -5.01 -0.21 2.61
N VAL A 84 -5.05 0.25 1.37
CA VAL A 84 -4.92 1.67 1.04
C VAL A 84 -6.21 2.17 0.40
N VAL A 85 -6.83 3.15 1.04
CA VAL A 85 -7.93 3.93 0.45
C VAL A 85 -7.34 5.14 -0.22
N THR A 86 -7.68 5.36 -1.47
CA THR A 86 -7.33 6.57 -2.21
C THR A 86 -8.61 7.28 -2.62
N VAL A 87 -8.72 8.55 -2.26
CA VAL A 87 -9.77 9.46 -2.72
C VAL A 87 -9.13 10.43 -3.70
N SER A 88 -9.60 10.45 -4.93
CA SER A 88 -9.06 11.28 -6.03
C SER A 88 -10.14 12.14 -6.66
N PHE A 89 -9.81 13.38 -6.99
CA PHE A 89 -10.63 14.24 -7.85
C PHE A 89 -10.04 14.26 -9.25
N VAL A 90 -10.85 13.93 -10.25
CA VAL A 90 -10.44 13.87 -11.65
C VAL A 90 -11.32 14.76 -12.53
N LEU A 91 -10.77 15.27 -13.64
CA LEU A 91 -11.49 16.08 -14.59
C LEU A 91 -12.65 15.30 -15.23
N LYS A 92 -13.85 15.89 -15.26
CA LYS A 92 -15.05 15.34 -15.92
C LYS A 92 -14.96 15.43 -17.44
N GLU A 93 -14.25 16.44 -17.94
CA GLU A 93 -14.17 16.78 -19.37
C GLU A 93 -12.74 17.16 -19.76
N ASP A 94 -12.49 17.23 -21.06
CA ASP A 94 -11.24 17.76 -21.61
C ASP A 94 -11.12 19.25 -21.32
N THR A 95 -9.96 19.68 -20.88
CA THR A 95 -9.60 21.08 -20.70
C THR A 95 -8.47 21.48 -21.65
N LEU A 96 -8.10 22.76 -21.69
CA LEU A 96 -6.97 23.23 -22.51
C LEU A 96 -5.62 22.63 -22.08
N TRP A 97 -5.49 22.25 -20.82
CA TRP A 97 -4.22 21.81 -20.21
C TRP A 97 -4.17 20.30 -19.87
N ALA A 98 -5.34 19.61 -19.80
CA ALA A 98 -5.38 18.18 -19.51
C ALA A 98 -6.65 17.52 -20.07
N LYS A 99 -6.57 16.20 -20.22
CA LYS A 99 -7.67 15.37 -20.71
C LYS A 99 -8.59 14.95 -19.57
N ARG A 100 -9.84 14.61 -19.91
CA ARG A 100 -10.78 13.95 -19.00
C ARG A 100 -10.10 12.80 -18.25
N GLY A 101 -10.38 12.69 -16.95
CA GLY A 101 -9.78 11.66 -16.07
C GLY A 101 -8.41 12.05 -15.51
N HIS A 102 -7.87 13.22 -15.86
CA HIS A 102 -6.64 13.72 -15.22
C HIS A 102 -6.89 14.01 -13.74
N GLU A 103 -6.04 13.45 -12.87
CA GLU A 103 -6.11 13.62 -11.43
C GLU A 103 -5.60 15.02 -11.03
N VAL A 104 -6.46 15.79 -10.39
CA VAL A 104 -6.15 17.16 -9.93
C VAL A 104 -5.78 17.20 -8.44
N ALA A 105 -6.27 16.22 -7.67
CA ALA A 105 -5.97 16.10 -6.25
C ALA A 105 -6.23 14.67 -5.78
N PHE A 106 -5.47 14.22 -4.78
CA PHE A 106 -5.72 12.95 -4.11
C PHE A 106 -5.32 13.00 -2.64
N GLY A 107 -5.87 12.09 -1.86
CA GLY A 107 -5.46 11.78 -0.49
C GLY A 107 -5.53 10.27 -0.26
N GLN A 108 -4.70 9.76 0.65
CA GLN A 108 -4.63 8.34 0.98
C GLN A 108 -4.73 8.11 2.47
N GLY A 109 -5.42 7.02 2.85
CA GLY A 109 -5.42 6.45 4.18
C GLY A 109 -4.93 5.02 4.14
N ILE A 110 -4.07 4.63 5.08
CA ILE A 110 -3.46 3.31 5.16
C ILE A 110 -3.98 2.60 6.39
N TYR A 111 -4.37 1.32 6.24
CA TYR A 111 -4.87 0.47 7.30
C TYR A 111 -4.12 -0.86 7.22
N GLU A 112 -3.35 -1.17 8.24
CA GLU A 112 -2.63 -2.44 8.34
C GLU A 112 -3.45 -3.43 9.16
N ILE A 113 -3.72 -4.59 8.58
CA ILE A 113 -4.35 -5.72 9.27
C ILE A 113 -3.29 -6.81 9.42
N GLU A 114 -2.85 -7.00 10.65
CA GLU A 114 -1.90 -8.06 10.96
C GLU A 114 -2.52 -9.43 10.72
N ALA A 115 -1.74 -10.32 10.09
CA ALA A 115 -2.08 -11.73 10.06
C ALA A 115 -2.07 -12.27 11.50
N VAL A 116 -3.12 -12.93 11.91
CA VAL A 116 -3.03 -13.76 13.11
C VAL A 116 -2.04 -14.87 12.76
N GLU A 117 -0.79 -14.70 13.18
CA GLU A 117 0.23 -15.70 12.99
C GLU A 117 -0.21 -16.99 13.68
N GLN A 118 -0.69 -17.95 12.90
CA GLN A 118 -0.66 -19.32 13.36
C GLN A 118 0.82 -19.70 13.39
N PRO A 119 1.34 -20.17 14.52
CA PRO A 119 2.73 -20.59 14.59
C PRO A 119 2.94 -21.72 13.58
N VAL A 120 3.45 -21.38 12.43
CA VAL A 120 3.93 -22.36 11.46
C VAL A 120 5.14 -22.99 12.12
N GLN A 121 4.98 -24.22 12.61
CA GLN A 121 6.11 -25.03 13.08
C GLN A 121 7.00 -25.35 11.86
N THR A 122 7.81 -24.40 11.46
CA THR A 122 8.84 -24.59 10.46
C THR A 122 10.06 -25.22 11.15
N TYR A 123 10.30 -26.48 10.89
CA TYR A 123 11.52 -27.14 11.34
C TYR A 123 12.69 -26.62 10.53
N LEU A 124 13.42 -25.66 11.09
CA LEU A 124 14.67 -25.20 10.54
C LEU A 124 15.81 -26.04 11.09
N LYS A 125 16.56 -26.68 10.22
CA LYS A 125 17.81 -27.35 10.56
C LYS A 125 18.96 -26.36 10.42
N ILE A 126 19.52 -25.94 11.55
CA ILE A 126 20.71 -25.07 11.59
C ILE A 126 21.93 -25.94 11.80
N THR A 127 22.92 -25.80 10.93
CA THR A 127 24.21 -26.50 11.03
C THR A 127 25.31 -25.44 11.09
N GLN A 128 25.99 -25.40 12.24
CA GLN A 128 27.05 -24.42 12.49
C GLN A 128 28.42 -25.09 12.38
N GLY A 129 29.21 -24.70 11.38
CA GLY A 129 30.62 -25.03 11.28
C GLY A 129 31.52 -23.90 11.77
N THR A 130 32.83 -24.16 11.79
CA THR A 130 33.84 -23.15 12.17
C THR A 130 33.80 -21.92 11.26
N TYR A 131 33.68 -22.12 9.94
CA TYR A 131 33.77 -21.09 8.92
C TYR A 131 32.46 -20.78 8.23
N ASN A 132 31.41 -21.57 8.49
CA ASN A 132 30.14 -21.40 7.80
C ASN A 132 28.95 -21.64 8.75
N LEU A 133 27.79 -21.18 8.31
CA LEU A 133 26.48 -21.43 8.92
C LEU A 133 25.51 -21.84 7.82
N GLY A 134 25.01 -23.07 7.90
CA GLY A 134 23.97 -23.57 7.00
C GLY A 134 22.60 -23.53 7.69
N VAL A 135 21.59 -23.08 6.96
CA VAL A 135 20.18 -23.15 7.39
C VAL A 135 19.38 -23.87 6.30
N LYS A 136 18.69 -24.92 6.69
CA LYS A 136 17.83 -25.70 5.81
C LYS A 136 16.41 -25.67 6.30
N GLY A 137 15.49 -25.22 5.45
CA GLY A 137 14.05 -25.32 5.61
C GLY A 137 13.46 -26.38 4.68
N GLU A 138 12.13 -26.44 4.62
CA GLU A 138 11.41 -27.41 3.79
C GLU A 138 11.73 -27.26 2.30
N HIS A 139 11.76 -26.02 1.81
CA HIS A 139 11.92 -25.70 0.39
C HIS A 139 13.17 -24.88 0.07
N PHE A 140 14.02 -24.59 1.06
CA PHE A 140 15.20 -23.76 0.87
C PHE A 140 16.40 -24.23 1.67
N GLU A 141 17.58 -23.88 1.16
CA GLU A 141 18.86 -24.03 1.84
C GLU A 141 19.66 -22.75 1.70
N VAL A 142 20.23 -22.27 2.79
CA VAL A 142 21.03 -21.04 2.82
C VAL A 142 22.37 -21.33 3.45
N LEU A 143 23.43 -20.79 2.87
CA LEU A 143 24.79 -20.90 3.40
C LEU A 143 25.41 -19.52 3.60
N PHE A 144 25.88 -19.27 4.80
CA PHE A 144 26.62 -18.09 5.17
C PHE A 144 28.09 -18.42 5.42
N ASP A 145 28.96 -17.59 4.91
CA ASP A 145 30.39 -17.60 5.23
C ASP A 145 30.65 -16.66 6.41
N LYS A 146 31.32 -17.16 7.46
CA LYS A 146 31.70 -16.38 8.65
C LYS A 146 33.00 -15.61 8.43
N GLY A 147 33.73 -15.91 7.36
CA GLY A 147 34.99 -15.25 7.01
C GLY A 147 34.85 -13.91 6.30
N GLY A 148 33.63 -13.30 6.32
CA GLY A 148 33.40 -11.96 5.79
C GLY A 148 32.71 -11.90 4.41
N LYS A 149 32.40 -13.04 3.78
CA LYS A 149 31.66 -13.03 2.51
C LYS A 149 30.13 -12.95 2.68
N GLY A 150 29.63 -13.21 3.89
CA GLY A 150 28.19 -13.18 4.18
C GLY A 150 27.43 -14.30 3.52
N LEU A 151 26.32 -14.00 2.84
CA LEU A 151 25.48 -14.96 2.14
C LEU A 151 26.18 -15.45 0.87
N VAL A 152 26.53 -16.74 0.81
CA VAL A 152 27.29 -17.33 -0.31
C VAL A 152 26.45 -18.25 -1.19
N SER A 153 25.33 -18.81 -0.67
CA SER A 153 24.41 -19.63 -1.46
C SER A 153 23.00 -19.49 -0.90
N TYR A 154 22.03 -19.43 -1.80
CA TYR A 154 20.61 -19.51 -1.49
C TYR A 154 19.91 -20.37 -2.54
N VAL A 155 19.56 -21.58 -2.14
CA VAL A 155 18.82 -22.53 -2.97
C VAL A 155 17.36 -22.51 -2.56
N TYR A 156 16.45 -22.33 -3.52
CA TYR A 156 15.01 -22.43 -3.32
C TYR A 156 14.40 -23.37 -4.36
N GLY A 157 13.60 -24.33 -3.91
CA GLY A 157 13.01 -25.35 -4.78
C GLY A 157 14.07 -26.13 -5.60
N GLY A 158 15.27 -26.36 -5.05
CA GLY A 158 16.37 -27.04 -5.73
C GLY A 158 17.16 -26.17 -6.73
N LYS A 159 16.83 -24.89 -6.85
CA LYS A 159 17.51 -23.96 -7.76
C LYS A 159 18.33 -22.92 -6.99
N GLU A 160 19.62 -22.76 -7.38
CA GLU A 160 20.47 -21.68 -6.84
C GLU A 160 19.96 -20.31 -7.32
N MET A 161 19.67 -19.42 -6.37
CA MET A 161 19.11 -18.11 -6.62
C MET A 161 20.17 -17.00 -6.70
N ILE A 162 21.38 -17.26 -6.22
CA ILE A 162 22.48 -16.30 -6.19
C ILE A 162 23.45 -16.61 -7.34
N LYS A 163 23.59 -15.70 -8.30
CA LYS A 163 24.59 -15.80 -9.38
C LYS A 163 25.98 -15.35 -8.96
N ALA A 164 26.05 -14.43 -8.01
CA ALA A 164 27.29 -13.92 -7.45
C ALA A 164 27.04 -13.52 -5.99
N ILE A 165 28.07 -13.64 -5.15
CA ILE A 165 27.98 -13.29 -3.73
C ILE A 165 27.59 -11.82 -3.60
N PRO A 166 26.47 -11.51 -2.91
CA PRO A 166 26.04 -10.14 -2.67
C PRO A 166 27.13 -9.39 -1.89
N LYS A 167 27.49 -8.21 -2.35
CA LYS A 167 28.44 -7.32 -1.66
C LYS A 167 27.72 -6.04 -1.26
N PRO A 168 27.91 -5.53 -0.04
CA PRO A 168 27.45 -4.21 0.35
C PRO A 168 28.02 -3.17 -0.62
N ASN A 169 27.16 -2.34 -1.17
CA ASN A 169 27.56 -1.25 -2.04
C ASN A 169 27.13 0.07 -1.38
N PHE A 170 28.10 0.82 -0.87
CA PHE A 170 27.85 2.13 -0.28
C PHE A 170 28.12 3.17 -1.36
N TRP A 171 27.05 3.67 -1.96
CA TRP A 171 27.15 4.74 -2.93
C TRP A 171 26.76 6.06 -2.31
N ARG A 172 27.58 7.06 -2.52
CA ARG A 172 27.34 8.44 -2.09
C ARG A 172 27.31 9.31 -3.34
N ALA A 173 26.30 10.14 -3.47
CA ALA A 173 26.25 11.17 -4.50
C ALA A 173 27.47 12.12 -4.31
N PRO A 174 28.14 12.52 -5.38
CA PRO A 174 29.22 13.48 -5.34
C PRO A 174 28.75 14.87 -4.87
#